data_cb5c2cf8a23d9b33bfd7afc589cdfbc6
#
_entry.id   cb5c2cf8a23d9b33bfd7afc589cdfbc6
#
_cell.length_a   1.000
_cell.length_b   1.000
_cell.length_c   1.000
_cell.angle_alpha   90.00
_cell.angle_beta   90.00
_cell.angle_gamma   90.00
#
_symmetry.space_group_name_H-M   'P 1'
#
loop_
_entity.id
_entity.type
_entity.pdbx_description
1 polymer ?
#
loop_
_entity_poly.entity_id
_entity_poly.type
_entity_poly.pdbx_seq_one_letter_code
_entity_poly.pdbx_strand_id
1 'polypeptide(L)'
;MFIMSNNITVSVIIPAHNEERYVVRCINSVKRAAERVKCGVEIIVVCNRCTDRTAELAAANGAVVVTDESRCIATVRNTGISAAKGRVIVTIDCDNRMTENTLREVLGRLNSGKYIGGGAQVKFERYSFPIRVNEIICRLGFKFTGLYCGIFWAEKSTFKAVGGFAEKKAAEDIATAINIRRYGKKEGKKYGCLKNNHLINSTRKFDEMGDWLYFRLAFRNAGALIKAALGDSSDYDKLIDEMFYDYNDRKRENDLSVQS
;
A
#
# COMPACT_ATOMS: atom_id res chain seq x y z
N MET A 1 -20.16 -15.83 15.33
CA MET A 1 -21.18 -15.90 14.28
C MET A 1 -21.08 -14.60 13.48
N PHE A 2 -20.35 -14.60 12.35
CA PHE A 2 -20.23 -13.42 11.48
C PHE A 2 -21.59 -13.17 10.84
N ILE A 3 -22.21 -12.04 11.14
CA ILE A 3 -23.38 -11.56 10.39
C ILE A 3 -22.84 -11.17 9.01
N MET A 4 -23.00 -12.06 8.04
CA MET A 4 -22.87 -11.70 6.63
C MET A 4 -24.01 -10.74 6.29
N SER A 5 -23.79 -9.44 6.44
CA SER A 5 -24.65 -8.46 5.79
C SER A 5 -24.40 -8.65 4.29
N ASN A 6 -25.46 -8.96 3.54
CA ASN A 6 -25.40 -9.18 2.08
C ASN A 6 -24.92 -7.95 1.28
N ASN A 7 -24.50 -6.90 1.95
CA ASN A 7 -24.05 -5.65 1.32
C ASN A 7 -22.62 -5.32 1.75
N ILE A 8 -21.66 -5.65 0.90
CA ILE A 8 -20.25 -5.32 1.09
C ILE A 8 -20.08 -3.81 0.95
N THR A 9 -19.61 -3.17 2.02
CA THR A 9 -19.39 -1.71 2.07
C THR A 9 -17.94 -1.34 1.82
N VAL A 10 -16.99 -2.17 2.30
CA VAL A 10 -15.54 -1.90 2.20
C VAL A 10 -14.86 -3.05 1.49
N SER A 11 -14.03 -2.76 0.52
CA SER A 11 -13.09 -3.69 -0.09
C SER A 11 -11.66 -3.28 0.28
N VAL A 12 -10.94 -4.18 0.93
CA VAL A 12 -9.51 -3.98 1.22
C VAL A 12 -8.71 -4.74 0.18
N ILE A 13 -7.89 -4.01 -0.59
CA ILE A 13 -7.10 -4.53 -1.69
C ILE A 13 -5.65 -4.69 -1.23
N ILE A 14 -5.10 -5.87 -1.42
CA ILE A 14 -3.76 -6.26 -1.01
C ILE A 14 -3.01 -6.76 -2.26
N PRO A 15 -2.18 -5.95 -2.91
CA PRO A 15 -1.27 -6.43 -3.94
C PRO A 15 -0.22 -7.35 -3.31
N ALA A 16 0.07 -8.47 -3.93
CA ALA A 16 1.03 -9.45 -3.43
C ALA A 16 1.85 -10.07 -4.57
N HIS A 17 3.17 -10.15 -4.39
CA HIS A 17 4.10 -10.84 -5.28
C HIS A 17 5.08 -11.67 -4.45
N ASN A 18 4.88 -12.99 -4.40
CA ASN A 18 5.69 -13.92 -3.60
C ASN A 18 5.79 -13.50 -2.12
N GLU A 19 4.63 -13.40 -1.46
CA GLU A 19 4.47 -12.88 -0.10
C GLU A 19 3.95 -13.95 0.90
N GLU A 20 4.22 -15.24 0.68
CA GLU A 20 3.70 -16.32 1.53
C GLU A 20 4.03 -16.15 3.02
N ARG A 21 5.17 -15.51 3.35
CA ARG A 21 5.59 -15.23 4.74
C ARG A 21 4.77 -14.11 5.41
N TYR A 22 4.10 -13.26 4.63
CA TYR A 22 3.49 -12.03 5.12
C TYR A 22 1.98 -11.96 4.93
N VAL A 23 1.44 -12.61 3.90
CA VAL A 23 0.04 -12.49 3.50
C VAL A 23 -0.96 -12.80 4.62
N VAL A 24 -0.70 -13.84 5.41
CA VAL A 24 -1.58 -14.25 6.52
C VAL A 24 -1.63 -13.19 7.62
N ARG A 25 -0.50 -12.62 8.00
CA ARG A 25 -0.46 -11.58 9.03
C ARG A 25 -1.11 -10.27 8.57
N CYS A 26 -0.97 -9.92 7.27
CA CYS A 26 -1.67 -8.78 6.67
C CYS A 26 -3.17 -8.98 6.73
N ILE A 27 -3.68 -10.11 6.19
CA ILE A 27 -5.11 -10.48 6.23
C ILE A 27 -5.66 -10.45 7.65
N ASN A 28 -4.95 -11.02 8.62
CA ASN A 28 -5.38 -11.02 10.02
C ASN A 28 -5.47 -9.61 10.62
N SER A 29 -4.60 -8.68 10.19
CA SER A 29 -4.70 -7.28 10.62
C SER A 29 -5.96 -6.60 10.07
N VAL A 30 -6.33 -6.92 8.82
CA VAL A 30 -7.56 -6.43 8.19
C VAL A 30 -8.80 -7.03 8.85
N LYS A 31 -8.79 -8.33 9.17
CA LYS A 31 -9.90 -9.00 9.89
C LYS A 31 -10.17 -8.34 11.24
N ARG A 32 -9.12 -8.08 12.04
CA ARG A 32 -9.28 -7.34 13.31
C ARG A 32 -9.86 -5.94 13.11
N ALA A 33 -9.47 -5.25 12.04
CA ALA A 33 -10.06 -3.95 11.71
C ALA A 33 -11.52 -4.07 11.24
N ALA A 34 -11.87 -5.15 10.54
CA ALA A 34 -13.25 -5.44 10.12
C ALA A 34 -14.18 -5.74 11.30
N GLU A 35 -13.70 -6.36 12.36
CA GLU A 35 -14.48 -6.60 13.60
C GLU A 35 -14.91 -5.30 14.30
N ARG A 36 -14.23 -4.18 14.02
CA ARG A 36 -14.52 -2.86 14.61
C ARG A 36 -15.54 -2.04 13.83
N VAL A 37 -16.09 -2.57 12.75
CA VAL A 37 -17.11 -1.92 11.91
C VAL A 37 -18.37 -2.77 11.81
N LYS A 38 -19.53 -2.10 11.66
CA LYS A 38 -20.85 -2.76 11.55
C LYS A 38 -21.30 -2.88 10.08
N CYS A 39 -20.38 -3.20 9.19
CA CYS A 39 -20.68 -3.34 7.76
C CYS A 39 -19.88 -4.49 7.15
N GLY A 40 -20.32 -4.96 5.97
CA GLY A 40 -19.60 -6.00 5.23
C GLY A 40 -18.23 -5.49 4.76
N VAL A 41 -17.20 -6.28 5.01
CA VAL A 41 -15.82 -6.05 4.56
C VAL A 41 -15.36 -7.27 3.77
N GLU A 42 -14.90 -7.07 2.55
CA GLU A 42 -14.19 -8.10 1.79
C GLU A 42 -12.71 -7.78 1.72
N ILE A 43 -11.90 -8.83 1.62
CA ILE A 43 -10.45 -8.76 1.44
C ILE A 43 -10.14 -9.33 0.07
N ILE A 44 -9.48 -8.58 -0.77
CA ILE A 44 -9.06 -8.98 -2.11
C ILE A 44 -7.54 -8.99 -2.15
N VAL A 45 -6.95 -10.18 -2.31
CA VAL A 45 -5.52 -10.33 -2.54
C VAL A 45 -5.29 -10.46 -4.04
N VAL A 46 -4.56 -9.51 -4.62
CA VAL A 46 -4.19 -9.55 -6.04
C VAL A 46 -2.81 -10.19 -6.15
N CYS A 47 -2.81 -11.48 -6.51
CA CYS A 47 -1.60 -12.26 -6.71
C CYS A 47 -0.98 -11.92 -8.06
N ASN A 48 0.10 -11.13 -8.02
CA ASN A 48 0.83 -10.72 -9.20
C ASN A 48 1.98 -11.70 -9.46
N ARG A 49 1.90 -12.50 -10.51
CA ARG A 49 2.95 -13.45 -10.91
C ARG A 49 3.47 -14.29 -9.73
N CYS A 50 2.59 -14.65 -8.78
CA CYS A 50 3.00 -15.46 -7.63
C CYS A 50 3.33 -16.88 -8.04
N THR A 51 4.46 -17.38 -7.57
CA THR A 51 4.96 -18.74 -7.80
C THR A 51 5.16 -19.52 -6.49
N ASP A 52 4.89 -18.87 -5.34
CA ASP A 52 4.91 -19.44 -4.00
C ASP A 52 3.46 -19.75 -3.52
N ARG A 53 3.30 -20.03 -2.23
CA ARG A 53 2.00 -20.35 -1.63
C ARG A 53 1.14 -19.13 -1.28
N THR A 54 1.46 -17.93 -1.78
CA THR A 54 0.72 -16.70 -1.45
C THR A 54 -0.78 -16.84 -1.75
N ALA A 55 -1.13 -17.31 -2.95
CA ALA A 55 -2.53 -17.46 -3.38
C ALA A 55 -3.29 -18.49 -2.53
N GLU A 56 -2.68 -19.66 -2.26
CA GLU A 56 -3.22 -20.71 -1.40
C GLU A 56 -3.51 -20.17 0.01
N LEU A 57 -2.52 -19.52 0.62
CA LEU A 57 -2.63 -18.99 1.97
C LEU A 57 -3.65 -17.85 2.06
N ALA A 58 -3.74 -17.01 1.04
CA ALA A 58 -4.76 -15.95 0.97
C ALA A 58 -6.18 -16.54 0.94
N ALA A 59 -6.42 -17.51 0.05
CA ALA A 59 -7.72 -18.18 -0.06
C ALA A 59 -8.09 -18.92 1.22
N ALA A 60 -7.16 -19.70 1.80
CA ALA A 60 -7.36 -20.41 3.07
C ALA A 60 -7.70 -19.47 4.24
N ASN A 61 -7.26 -18.21 4.16
CA ASN A 61 -7.60 -17.17 5.13
C ASN A 61 -8.79 -16.29 4.69
N GLY A 62 -9.65 -16.77 3.78
CA GLY A 62 -10.93 -16.14 3.46
C GLY A 62 -10.82 -14.86 2.62
N ALA A 63 -9.72 -14.64 1.95
CA ALA A 63 -9.60 -13.58 0.96
C ALA A 63 -10.10 -14.05 -0.41
N VAL A 64 -10.67 -13.12 -1.18
CA VAL A 64 -10.90 -13.32 -2.61
C VAL A 64 -9.54 -13.16 -3.31
N VAL A 65 -9.13 -14.19 -4.04
CA VAL A 65 -7.88 -14.17 -4.81
C VAL A 65 -8.16 -13.75 -6.24
N VAL A 66 -7.43 -12.77 -6.73
CA VAL A 66 -7.44 -12.29 -8.12
C VAL A 66 -6.01 -12.39 -8.64
N THR A 67 -5.83 -12.81 -9.88
CA THR A 67 -4.51 -12.89 -10.51
C THR A 67 -4.25 -11.70 -11.43
N ASP A 68 -3.00 -11.28 -11.51
CA ASP A 68 -2.54 -10.21 -12.39
C ASP A 68 -1.12 -10.52 -12.87
N GLU A 69 -0.85 -10.34 -14.16
CA GLU A 69 0.44 -10.66 -14.78
C GLU A 69 1.26 -9.41 -15.15
N SER A 70 0.75 -8.23 -14.83
CA SER A 70 1.42 -6.97 -15.15
C SER A 70 2.71 -6.77 -14.35
N ARG A 71 3.62 -5.94 -14.88
CA ARG A 71 4.84 -5.51 -14.17
C ARG A 71 4.71 -4.10 -13.59
N CYS A 72 3.50 -3.69 -13.25
CA CYS A 72 3.22 -2.36 -12.70
C CYS A 72 2.31 -2.49 -11.47
N ILE A 73 2.80 -2.08 -10.31
CA ILE A 73 2.04 -2.16 -9.06
C ILE A 73 0.73 -1.35 -9.12
N ALA A 74 0.71 -0.25 -9.87
CA ALA A 74 -0.50 0.52 -10.09
C ALA A 74 -1.58 -0.29 -10.81
N THR A 75 -1.20 -1.05 -11.87
CA THR A 75 -2.10 -1.94 -12.59
C THR A 75 -2.62 -3.05 -11.67
N VAL A 76 -1.74 -3.66 -10.86
CA VAL A 76 -2.13 -4.68 -9.87
C VAL A 76 -3.18 -4.13 -8.89
N ARG A 77 -2.97 -2.91 -8.35
CA ARG A 77 -3.96 -2.26 -7.48
C ARG A 77 -5.27 -1.96 -8.23
N ASN A 78 -5.20 -1.50 -9.48
CA ASN A 78 -6.36 -1.23 -10.32
C ASN A 78 -7.18 -2.50 -10.64
N THR A 79 -6.51 -3.64 -10.87
CA THR A 79 -7.16 -4.95 -11.00
C THR A 79 -7.96 -5.29 -9.76
N GLY A 80 -7.42 -5.07 -8.57
CA GLY A 80 -8.12 -5.23 -7.30
C GLY A 80 -9.32 -4.28 -7.15
N ILE A 81 -9.16 -2.99 -7.53
CA ILE A 81 -10.26 -2.01 -7.51
C ILE A 81 -11.40 -2.44 -8.45
N SER A 82 -11.06 -2.98 -9.61
CA SER A 82 -12.06 -3.46 -10.59
C SER A 82 -12.87 -4.61 -10.02
N ALA A 83 -12.22 -5.59 -9.38
CA ALA A 83 -12.86 -6.75 -8.76
C ALA A 83 -13.67 -6.41 -7.49
N ALA A 84 -13.40 -5.27 -6.86
CA ALA A 84 -14.03 -4.86 -5.60
C ALA A 84 -15.55 -4.65 -5.73
N LYS A 85 -16.29 -5.13 -4.74
CA LYS A 85 -17.76 -4.96 -4.64
C LYS A 85 -18.14 -3.81 -3.69
N GLY A 86 -17.24 -3.43 -2.80
CA GLY A 86 -17.47 -2.39 -1.80
C GLY A 86 -17.51 -0.99 -2.39
N ARG A 87 -18.31 -0.13 -1.77
CA ARG A 87 -18.37 1.30 -2.09
C ARG A 87 -17.07 2.02 -1.70
N VAL A 88 -16.45 1.59 -0.61
CA VAL A 88 -15.19 2.16 -0.09
C VAL A 88 -14.04 1.23 -0.41
N ILE A 89 -13.00 1.76 -1.00
CA ILE A 89 -11.75 1.07 -1.29
C ILE A 89 -10.70 1.49 -0.27
N VAL A 90 -9.99 0.51 0.27
CA VAL A 90 -8.78 0.70 1.08
C VAL A 90 -7.69 -0.17 0.48
N THR A 91 -6.48 0.36 0.27
CA THR A 91 -5.34 -0.45 -0.20
C THR A 91 -4.26 -0.52 0.86
N ILE A 92 -3.61 -1.66 0.98
CA ILE A 92 -2.50 -1.90 1.90
C ILE A 92 -1.55 -2.91 1.28
N ASP A 93 -0.25 -2.69 1.36
CA ASP A 93 0.74 -3.63 0.84
C ASP A 93 0.82 -4.89 1.72
N CYS A 94 1.11 -6.02 1.10
CA CYS A 94 1.00 -7.35 1.70
C CYS A 94 1.93 -7.58 2.91
N ASP A 95 3.08 -6.92 2.93
CA ASP A 95 4.04 -7.00 4.04
C ASP A 95 3.69 -6.10 5.24
N ASN A 96 2.69 -5.26 5.10
CA ASN A 96 2.28 -4.27 6.10
C ASN A 96 1.08 -4.74 6.93
N ARG A 97 0.76 -4.00 8.00
CA ARG A 97 -0.42 -4.22 8.84
C ARG A 97 -1.14 -2.91 9.13
N MET A 98 -2.46 -2.97 9.22
CA MET A 98 -3.25 -1.84 9.71
C MET A 98 -3.58 -2.00 11.20
N THR A 99 -3.83 -0.88 11.87
CA THR A 99 -4.32 -0.87 13.26
C THR A 99 -5.81 -1.19 13.31
N GLU A 100 -6.29 -1.71 14.44
CA GLU A 100 -7.65 -2.25 14.59
C GLU A 100 -8.78 -1.26 14.29
N ASN A 101 -8.57 0.02 14.51
CA ASN A 101 -9.60 1.03 14.27
C ASN A 101 -9.46 1.75 12.91
N THR A 102 -8.56 1.27 12.04
CA THR A 102 -8.29 1.89 10.73
C THR A 102 -9.55 2.01 9.89
N LEU A 103 -10.29 0.92 9.68
CA LEU A 103 -11.51 0.93 8.85
C LEU A 103 -12.61 1.78 9.47
N ARG A 104 -12.75 1.79 10.79
CA ARG A 104 -13.70 2.65 11.49
C ARG A 104 -13.39 4.14 11.28
N GLU A 105 -12.11 4.53 11.36
CA GLU A 105 -11.71 5.91 11.11
C GLU A 105 -11.90 6.31 9.64
N VAL A 106 -11.57 5.42 8.69
CA VAL A 106 -11.82 5.63 7.25
C VAL A 106 -13.29 5.93 6.99
N LEU A 107 -14.19 5.05 7.46
CA LEU A 107 -15.62 5.22 7.30
C LEU A 107 -16.13 6.51 7.95
N GLY A 108 -15.68 6.82 9.16
CA GLY A 108 -16.05 8.06 9.85
C GLY A 108 -15.63 9.31 9.08
N ARG A 109 -14.43 9.29 8.47
CA ARG A 109 -13.96 10.42 7.64
C ARG A 109 -14.76 10.58 6.36
N LEU A 110 -15.01 9.51 5.62
CA LEU A 110 -15.81 9.56 4.39
C LEU A 110 -17.26 9.97 4.69
N ASN A 111 -17.88 9.39 5.71
CA ASN A 111 -19.25 9.72 6.12
C ASN A 111 -19.39 11.16 6.64
N SER A 112 -18.32 11.82 7.09
CA SER A 112 -18.36 13.23 7.47
C SER A 112 -18.63 14.18 6.29
N GLY A 113 -18.51 13.70 5.05
CA GLY A 113 -18.61 14.49 3.82
C GLY A 113 -17.44 15.45 3.57
N LYS A 114 -16.52 15.62 4.54
CA LYS A 114 -15.40 16.58 4.48
C LYS A 114 -14.20 16.06 3.68
N TYR A 115 -14.10 14.74 3.49
CA TYR A 115 -12.95 14.11 2.86
C TYR A 115 -13.35 13.35 1.61
N ILE A 116 -12.55 13.49 0.55
CA ILE A 116 -12.69 12.74 -0.70
C ILE A 116 -11.99 11.37 -0.61
N GLY A 117 -10.97 11.31 0.19
CA GLY A 117 -10.08 10.19 0.39
C GLY A 117 -8.83 10.62 1.15
N GLY A 118 -7.85 9.74 1.26
CA GLY A 118 -6.62 10.06 1.95
C GLY A 118 -5.67 8.88 2.09
N GLY A 119 -4.69 9.09 2.98
CA GLY A 119 -3.70 8.09 3.36
C GLY A 119 -3.58 7.97 4.87
N ALA A 120 -2.47 7.38 5.33
CA ALA A 120 -2.15 7.22 6.74
C ALA A 120 -0.70 7.63 7.03
N GLN A 121 -0.40 7.90 8.30
CA GLN A 121 0.98 7.95 8.77
C GLN A 121 1.55 6.53 8.82
N VAL A 122 2.86 6.44 8.68
CA VAL A 122 3.59 5.18 8.73
C VAL A 122 4.36 5.11 10.05
N LYS A 123 4.29 3.96 10.73
CA LYS A 123 5.19 3.56 11.81
C LYS A 123 5.84 2.24 11.42
N PHE A 124 7.02 1.98 11.96
CA PHE A 124 7.75 0.74 11.66
C PHE A 124 7.54 -0.33 12.75
N GLU A 125 7.67 -1.60 12.38
CA GLU A 125 7.54 -2.74 13.31
C GLU A 125 8.60 -2.73 14.41
N ARG A 126 9.81 -2.31 14.09
CA ARG A 126 10.90 -2.09 15.03
C ARG A 126 11.60 -0.76 14.78
N TYR A 127 12.37 -0.32 15.75
CA TYR A 127 13.13 0.93 15.67
C TYR A 127 14.59 0.73 16.01
N SER A 128 15.42 1.35 15.20
CA SER A 128 16.80 1.70 15.46
C SER A 128 16.98 3.20 15.24
N PHE A 129 18.15 3.74 15.53
CA PHE A 129 18.42 5.15 15.30
C PHE A 129 18.22 5.55 13.82
N PRO A 130 18.76 4.85 12.79
CA PRO A 130 18.53 5.19 11.40
C PRO A 130 17.06 5.07 10.98
N ILE A 131 16.34 4.03 11.42
CA ILE A 131 14.92 3.85 11.10
C ILE A 131 14.08 4.99 11.69
N ARG A 132 14.41 5.43 12.91
CA ARG A 132 13.72 6.57 13.54
C ARG A 132 13.97 7.88 12.80
N VAL A 133 15.19 8.12 12.35
CA VAL A 133 15.52 9.30 11.52
C VAL A 133 14.75 9.26 10.21
N ASN A 134 14.70 8.10 9.55
CA ASN A 134 13.92 7.91 8.32
C ASN A 134 12.42 8.18 8.53
N GLU A 135 11.81 7.65 9.62
CA GLU A 135 10.41 7.95 9.96
C GLU A 135 10.17 9.46 10.13
N ILE A 136 11.07 10.16 10.83
CA ILE A 136 10.95 11.61 11.04
C ILE A 136 10.99 12.35 9.71
N ILE A 137 11.92 12.01 8.81
CA ILE A 137 12.01 12.61 7.47
C ILE A 137 10.72 12.38 6.68
N CYS A 138 10.24 11.14 6.62
CA CYS A 138 8.99 10.81 5.94
C CYS A 138 7.80 11.57 6.54
N ARG A 139 7.69 11.61 7.87
CA ARG A 139 6.62 12.34 8.57
C ARG A 139 6.64 13.84 8.29
N LEU A 140 7.82 14.46 8.26
CA LEU A 140 7.97 15.86 7.88
C LEU A 140 7.58 16.07 6.43
N GLY A 141 8.05 15.23 5.50
CA GLY A 141 7.69 15.29 4.08
C GLY A 141 6.17 15.20 3.89
N PHE A 142 5.51 14.24 4.53
CA PHE A 142 4.05 14.12 4.49
C PHE A 142 3.34 15.34 5.09
N LYS A 143 3.86 15.90 6.19
CA LYS A 143 3.28 17.09 6.83
C LYS A 143 3.38 18.32 5.92
N PHE A 144 4.54 18.53 5.26
CA PHE A 144 4.75 19.67 4.36
C PHE A 144 3.96 19.55 3.06
N THR A 145 3.93 18.37 2.46
CA THR A 145 3.23 18.14 1.18
C THR A 145 1.72 17.95 1.36
N GLY A 146 1.29 17.47 2.53
CA GLY A 146 -0.07 17.01 2.77
C GLY A 146 -0.45 15.76 1.97
N LEU A 147 0.55 15.02 1.44
CA LEU A 147 0.38 13.80 0.68
C LEU A 147 0.77 12.62 1.56
N TYR A 148 -0.20 11.86 1.98
CA TYR A 148 -0.04 10.66 2.82
C TYR A 148 -0.23 9.43 1.95
N CYS A 149 0.74 8.50 2.02
CA CYS A 149 0.80 7.28 1.23
C CYS A 149 0.81 6.05 2.16
N GLY A 150 1.00 4.85 1.58
CA GLY A 150 1.11 3.60 2.33
C GLY A 150 -0.23 2.88 2.52
N ILE A 151 -1.26 3.53 3.04
CA ILE A 151 -2.66 3.13 2.94
C ILE A 151 -3.39 4.20 2.14
N PHE A 152 -4.10 3.81 1.08
CA PHE A 152 -5.02 4.70 0.38
C PHE A 152 -6.44 4.33 0.72
N TRP A 153 -7.29 5.33 0.92
CA TRP A 153 -8.71 5.13 1.17
C TRP A 153 -9.53 6.22 0.48
N ALA A 154 -10.54 5.80 -0.26
CA ALA A 154 -11.53 6.67 -0.91
C ALA A 154 -12.75 5.85 -1.31
N GLU A 155 -13.81 6.50 -1.79
CA GLU A 155 -14.89 5.80 -2.46
C GLU A 155 -14.42 5.22 -3.80
N LYS A 156 -14.98 4.08 -4.22
CA LYS A 156 -14.69 3.46 -5.53
C LYS A 156 -14.97 4.43 -6.69
N SER A 157 -16.01 5.25 -6.56
CA SER A 157 -16.34 6.32 -7.51
C SER A 157 -15.22 7.36 -7.65
N THR A 158 -14.54 7.70 -6.55
CA THR A 158 -13.38 8.61 -6.56
C THR A 158 -12.23 8.01 -7.35
N PHE A 159 -11.86 6.74 -7.08
CA PHE A 159 -10.82 6.07 -7.87
C PHE A 159 -11.19 6.03 -9.35
N LYS A 160 -12.45 5.72 -9.68
CA LYS A 160 -12.93 5.74 -11.07
C LYS A 160 -12.78 7.14 -11.70
N ALA A 161 -13.16 8.20 -10.97
CA ALA A 161 -13.12 9.57 -11.47
C ALA A 161 -11.68 10.08 -11.72
N VAL A 162 -10.69 9.58 -10.97
CA VAL A 162 -9.27 9.96 -11.16
C VAL A 162 -8.50 9.02 -12.09
N GLY A 163 -9.14 7.98 -12.65
CA GLY A 163 -8.51 7.00 -13.52
C GLY A 163 -7.74 5.88 -12.77
N GLY A 164 -8.05 5.64 -11.49
CA GLY A 164 -7.38 4.64 -10.67
C GLY A 164 -6.01 5.10 -10.15
N PHE A 165 -5.14 4.14 -9.84
CA PHE A 165 -3.74 4.39 -9.56
C PHE A 165 -3.01 4.77 -10.86
N ALA A 166 -2.16 5.81 -10.77
CA ALA A 166 -1.42 6.29 -11.92
C ALA A 166 -0.38 5.25 -12.37
N GLU A 167 -0.47 4.83 -13.63
CA GLU A 167 0.47 3.86 -14.22
C GLU A 167 1.83 4.53 -14.48
N LYS A 168 2.58 4.76 -13.42
CA LYS A 168 3.95 5.25 -13.44
C LYS A 168 4.84 4.22 -12.77
N LYS A 169 6.04 4.01 -13.30
CA LYS A 169 7.00 3.09 -12.69
C LYS A 169 7.48 3.57 -11.32
N ALA A 170 7.61 4.87 -11.14
CA ALA A 170 8.05 5.47 -9.90
C ALA A 170 7.05 6.51 -9.40
N ALA A 171 6.91 6.60 -8.07
CA ALA A 171 6.06 7.59 -7.39
C ALA A 171 4.57 7.55 -7.79
N GLU A 172 4.07 6.37 -8.20
CA GLU A 172 2.65 6.14 -8.50
C GLU A 172 1.75 6.52 -7.32
N ASP A 173 2.21 6.27 -6.10
CA ASP A 173 1.54 6.63 -4.85
C ASP A 173 1.36 8.15 -4.73
N ILE A 174 2.45 8.91 -4.95
CA ILE A 174 2.42 10.37 -4.89
C ILE A 174 1.52 10.92 -6.00
N ALA A 175 1.64 10.40 -7.22
CA ALA A 175 0.81 10.82 -8.35
C ALA A 175 -0.67 10.55 -8.06
N THR A 176 -1.01 9.39 -7.52
CA THR A 176 -2.39 9.02 -7.15
C THR A 176 -2.92 9.93 -6.04
N ALA A 177 -2.13 10.19 -4.98
CA ALA A 177 -2.49 11.13 -3.92
C ALA A 177 -2.77 12.54 -4.47
N ILE A 178 -1.94 13.03 -5.40
CA ILE A 178 -2.13 14.32 -6.06
C ILE A 178 -3.44 14.33 -6.87
N ASN A 179 -3.72 13.27 -7.64
CA ASN A 179 -4.92 13.17 -8.45
C ASN A 179 -6.19 13.16 -7.59
N ILE A 180 -6.23 12.35 -6.52
CA ILE A 180 -7.35 12.33 -5.57
C ILE A 180 -7.50 13.69 -4.89
N ARG A 181 -6.40 14.34 -4.47
CA ARG A 181 -6.44 15.68 -3.86
C ARG A 181 -6.98 16.75 -4.82
N ARG A 182 -6.55 16.73 -6.09
CA ARG A 182 -7.03 17.65 -7.13
C ARG A 182 -8.52 17.46 -7.39
N TYR A 183 -8.96 16.20 -7.49
CA TYR A 183 -10.37 15.88 -7.65
C TYR A 183 -11.18 16.33 -6.43
N GLY A 184 -10.71 16.04 -5.21
CA GLY A 184 -11.35 16.49 -3.99
C GLY A 184 -11.50 18.00 -3.91
N LYS A 185 -10.50 18.77 -4.35
CA LYS A 185 -10.60 20.24 -4.40
C LYS A 185 -11.74 20.73 -5.32
N LYS A 186 -11.98 20.04 -6.44
CA LYS A 186 -13.13 20.33 -7.34
C LYS A 186 -14.47 20.02 -6.67
N GLU A 187 -14.51 18.97 -5.84
CA GLU A 187 -15.70 18.53 -5.10
C GLU A 187 -15.88 19.26 -3.75
N GLY A 188 -15.07 20.29 -3.44
CA GLY A 188 -15.11 20.99 -2.14
C GLY A 188 -14.67 20.13 -0.95
N LYS A 189 -13.97 19.01 -1.18
CA LYS A 189 -13.54 18.04 -0.17
C LYS A 189 -12.02 18.01 -0.05
N LYS A 190 -11.53 17.56 1.12
CA LYS A 190 -10.09 17.48 1.43
C LYS A 190 -9.54 16.08 1.21
N TYR A 191 -8.29 15.99 0.76
CA TYR A 191 -7.48 14.79 0.94
C TYR A 191 -6.98 14.76 2.38
N GLY A 192 -7.12 13.61 3.08
CA GLY A 192 -6.90 13.53 4.51
C GLY A 192 -5.85 12.52 4.93
N CYS A 193 -5.45 12.62 6.21
CA CYS A 193 -4.64 11.62 6.89
C CYS A 193 -5.44 11.02 8.05
N LEU A 194 -5.30 9.71 8.30
CA LEU A 194 -5.80 9.11 9.53
C LEU A 194 -5.07 9.73 10.73
N LYS A 195 -5.82 10.15 11.77
CA LYS A 195 -5.24 10.85 12.92
C LYS A 195 -4.81 9.89 14.03
N ASN A 196 -5.65 8.89 14.29
CA ASN A 196 -5.50 7.98 15.42
C ASN A 196 -4.99 6.60 14.98
N ASN A 197 -5.01 6.33 13.69
CA ASN A 197 -4.58 5.07 13.11
C ASN A 197 -3.45 5.28 12.11
N HIS A 198 -2.61 4.27 11.96
CA HIS A 198 -1.41 4.32 11.14
C HIS A 198 -1.17 2.98 10.47
N LEU A 199 -0.36 2.99 9.42
CA LEU A 199 0.23 1.81 8.83
C LEU A 199 1.37 1.32 9.71
N ILE A 200 1.42 0.04 10.00
CA ILE A 200 2.59 -0.62 10.58
C ILE A 200 3.40 -1.20 9.42
N ASN A 201 4.48 -0.52 9.07
CA ASN A 201 5.31 -0.88 7.94
C ASN A 201 6.31 -1.97 8.32
N SER A 202 6.47 -2.94 7.45
CA SER A 202 7.45 -4.00 7.60
C SER A 202 8.87 -3.44 7.61
N THR A 203 9.72 -4.02 8.46
CA THR A 203 11.16 -3.70 8.51
C THR A 203 12.02 -4.70 7.75
N ARG A 204 11.40 -5.64 6.98
CA ARG A 204 12.12 -6.72 6.30
C ARG A 204 13.30 -6.24 5.43
N LYS A 205 13.13 -5.13 4.70
CA LYS A 205 14.21 -4.56 3.87
C LYS A 205 15.36 -4.03 4.72
N PHE A 206 15.06 -3.45 5.88
CA PHE A 206 16.10 -3.03 6.82
C PHE A 206 16.79 -4.23 7.46
N ASP A 207 16.04 -5.31 7.77
CA ASP A 207 16.57 -6.53 8.37
C ASP A 207 17.55 -7.25 7.44
N GLU A 208 17.29 -7.23 6.13
CA GLU A 208 18.11 -7.89 5.12
C GLU A 208 19.25 -7.01 4.60
N MET A 209 19.00 -5.72 4.40
CA MET A 209 19.93 -4.80 3.75
C MET A 209 20.58 -3.79 4.71
N GLY A 210 20.22 -3.87 6.01
CA GLY A 210 20.74 -3.00 7.08
C GLY A 210 19.98 -1.70 7.24
N ASP A 211 19.96 -1.18 8.47
CA ASP A 211 19.12 -0.05 8.89
C ASP A 211 19.45 1.28 8.19
N TRP A 212 20.65 1.42 7.63
CA TRP A 212 21.08 2.59 6.85
C TRP A 212 20.70 2.51 5.36
N LEU A 213 19.89 1.54 4.95
CA LEU A 213 19.54 1.25 3.55
C LEU A 213 19.21 2.51 2.75
N TYR A 214 18.17 3.24 3.15
CA TYR A 214 17.70 4.40 2.36
C TYR A 214 18.72 5.54 2.31
N PHE A 215 19.51 5.73 3.37
CA PHE A 215 20.60 6.73 3.37
C PHE A 215 21.73 6.34 2.41
N ARG A 216 22.13 5.05 2.41
CA ARG A 216 23.13 4.54 1.45
C ARG A 216 22.63 4.68 0.01
N LEU A 217 21.36 4.37 -0.24
CA LEU A 217 20.78 4.50 -1.56
C LEU A 217 20.68 5.96 -2.01
N ALA A 218 20.24 6.85 -1.15
CA ALA A 218 20.23 8.28 -1.44
C ALA A 218 21.63 8.81 -1.76
N PHE A 219 22.64 8.41 -0.99
CA PHE A 219 24.02 8.81 -1.22
C PHE A 219 24.61 8.25 -2.52
N ARG A 220 24.44 6.92 -2.75
CA ARG A 220 24.93 6.26 -3.98
C ARG A 220 24.28 6.79 -5.25
N ASN A 221 23.01 7.17 -5.16
CA ASN A 221 22.21 7.58 -6.31
C ASN A 221 21.88 9.09 -6.28
N ALA A 222 22.66 9.89 -5.56
CA ALA A 222 22.44 11.33 -5.47
C ALA A 222 22.37 11.99 -6.87
N GLY A 223 23.20 11.55 -7.81
CA GLY A 223 23.17 12.00 -9.21
C GLY A 223 21.87 11.66 -9.92
N ALA A 224 21.37 10.43 -9.77
CA ALA A 224 20.11 10.00 -10.37
C ALA A 224 18.89 10.75 -9.76
N LEU A 225 18.93 11.01 -8.43
CA LEU A 225 17.91 11.80 -7.76
C LEU A 225 17.90 13.26 -8.23
N ILE A 226 19.09 13.85 -8.43
CA ILE A 226 19.22 15.22 -8.96
C ILE A 226 18.71 15.27 -10.42
N LYS A 227 19.09 14.33 -11.27
CA LYS A 227 18.59 14.23 -12.65
C LYS A 227 17.07 14.06 -12.69
N ALA A 228 16.50 13.18 -11.85
CA ALA A 228 15.06 12.99 -11.75
C ALA A 228 14.33 14.27 -11.31
N ALA A 229 14.90 15.04 -10.38
CA ALA A 229 14.38 16.32 -9.97
C ALA A 229 14.43 17.36 -11.09
N LEU A 230 15.37 17.24 -12.04
CA LEU A 230 15.51 18.07 -13.24
C LEU A 230 14.69 17.55 -14.45
N GLY A 231 13.93 16.46 -14.30
CA GLY A 231 13.02 15.94 -15.31
C GLY A 231 13.48 14.69 -16.08
N ASP A 232 14.70 14.17 -15.81
CA ASP A 232 15.20 12.92 -16.36
C ASP A 232 15.16 11.81 -15.29
N SER A 233 14.15 10.94 -15.36
CA SER A 233 13.93 9.87 -14.38
C SER A 233 14.48 8.52 -14.79
N SER A 234 15.16 8.40 -15.93
CA SER A 234 15.57 7.10 -16.51
C SER A 234 16.45 6.24 -15.59
N ASP A 235 17.43 6.85 -14.92
CA ASP A 235 18.31 6.16 -13.96
C ASP A 235 17.57 5.84 -12.64
N TYR A 236 16.64 6.71 -12.24
CA TYR A 236 15.81 6.51 -11.06
C TYR A 236 14.79 5.40 -11.24
N ASP A 237 14.18 5.30 -12.43
CA ASP A 237 13.24 4.22 -12.77
C ASP A 237 13.91 2.84 -12.73
N LYS A 238 15.15 2.71 -13.21
CA LYS A 238 15.95 1.48 -13.09
C LYS A 238 16.20 1.10 -11.64
N LEU A 239 16.57 2.09 -10.81
CA LEU A 239 16.79 1.87 -9.39
C LEU A 239 15.53 1.36 -8.67
N ILE A 240 14.37 1.89 -9.03
CA ILE A 240 13.08 1.45 -8.48
C ILE A 240 12.77 0.01 -8.91
N ASP A 241 12.98 -0.34 -10.19
CA ASP A 241 12.78 -1.71 -10.69
C ASP A 241 13.63 -2.70 -9.87
N GLU A 242 14.92 -2.44 -9.71
CA GLU A 242 15.85 -3.30 -8.95
C GLU A 242 15.47 -3.45 -7.46
N MET A 243 14.94 -2.41 -6.85
CA MET A 243 14.65 -2.39 -5.41
C MET A 243 13.28 -2.93 -5.03
N PHE A 244 12.30 -2.76 -5.89
CA PHE A 244 10.91 -3.04 -5.54
C PHE A 244 10.29 -4.17 -6.37
N TYR A 245 10.62 -4.28 -7.66
CA TYR A 245 10.02 -5.29 -8.52
C TYR A 245 10.79 -6.62 -8.52
N ASP A 246 12.12 -6.57 -8.57
CA ASP A 246 12.96 -7.78 -8.66
C ASP A 246 13.41 -8.30 -7.28
N TYR A 247 13.07 -7.60 -6.20
CA TYR A 247 13.54 -7.93 -4.86
C TYR A 247 13.06 -9.31 -4.37
N ASN A 248 11.78 -9.61 -4.52
CA ASN A 248 11.21 -10.88 -4.05
C ASN A 248 11.64 -12.05 -4.94
N ASP A 249 11.81 -11.83 -6.24
CA ASP A 249 12.26 -12.86 -7.17
C ASP A 249 13.71 -13.26 -6.88
N ARG A 250 14.62 -12.31 -6.72
CA ARG A 250 16.03 -12.55 -6.34
C ARG A 250 16.18 -13.26 -5.00
N LYS A 251 15.34 -12.93 -4.03
CA LYS A 251 15.36 -13.57 -2.72
C LYS A 251 15.01 -15.05 -2.82
N ARG A 252 13.98 -15.39 -3.60
CA ARG A 252 13.58 -16.78 -3.78
C ARG A 252 14.64 -17.61 -4.49
N GLU A 253 15.29 -17.06 -5.52
CA GLU A 253 16.40 -17.71 -6.20
C GLU A 253 17.55 -18.02 -5.23
N ASN A 254 17.90 -17.06 -4.36
CA ASN A 254 18.91 -17.25 -3.32
C ASN A 254 18.50 -18.31 -2.27
N ASP A 255 17.24 -18.27 -1.80
CA ASP A 255 16.74 -19.25 -0.82
C ASP A 255 16.75 -20.69 -1.42
N LEU A 256 16.44 -20.85 -2.70
CA LEU A 256 16.52 -22.15 -3.40
C LEU A 256 17.96 -22.62 -3.63
N SER A 257 18.89 -21.71 -3.90
CA SER A 257 20.31 -22.04 -4.11
C SER A 257 21.05 -22.45 -2.83
N VAL A 258 20.54 -22.06 -1.66
CA VAL A 258 21.10 -22.42 -0.34
C VAL A 258 20.56 -23.79 0.14
N GLN A 259 19.44 -24.28 -0.44
CA GLN A 259 18.82 -25.57 -0.09
C GLN A 259 19.26 -26.71 -1.03
N SER A 260 19.97 -26.40 -2.11
CA SER A 260 20.59 -27.35 -3.05
C SER A 260 22.06 -27.61 -2.69
#